data_934c9ddf1166a889b7b0220c9ba330c0
#
_entry.id   934c9ddf1166a889b7b0220c9ba330c0
#
_cell.length_a   1.000
_cell.length_b   1.000
_cell.length_c   1.000
_cell.angle_alpha   90.00
_cell.angle_beta   90.00
_cell.angle_gamma   90.00
#
_symmetry.space_group_name_H-M   'P 1'
#
loop_
_entity.id
_entity.type
_entity.pdbx_description
1 polymer ?
#
loop_
_entity_poly.entity_id
_entity_poly.type
_entity_poly.pdbx_seq_one_letter_code
_entity_poly.pdbx_strand_id
1 'polypeptide(L)'
;MERREFVKKSAAAAAAVGTVGTAGASEVRAATEGGIPTPEARRATARREPFAADFAPHFGMFRALGGDDPVGQLEFMADIGFRSLEDNGMAGRSVAEQERIARAMERLGMRMGVFVAHTIHWREPNLASGDEAKREEFLAEIRASVDVARRVNATWMTVVPGHVDLRQHIDFQTAHVVESLRRAAEILEPHGLVMVLEPLNPRDHPGLFLKGIPQAFQICRAVDSPACKILDDLY
;
A
#
# COMPACT_ATOMS: atom_id res chain seq x y z
N MET A 1 -10.96 -31.56 -11.54
CA MET A 1 -11.80 -30.79 -12.47
C MET A 1 -10.88 -30.27 -13.56
N GLU A 2 -11.04 -30.72 -14.78
CA GLU A 2 -10.10 -30.38 -15.85
C GLU A 2 -10.25 -28.92 -16.31
N ARG A 3 -9.12 -28.28 -16.67
CA ARG A 3 -9.02 -26.88 -17.09
C ARG A 3 -10.00 -26.52 -18.24
N ARG A 4 -10.36 -27.49 -19.09
CA ARG A 4 -11.31 -27.33 -20.19
C ARG A 4 -12.78 -27.20 -19.74
N GLU A 5 -13.15 -27.78 -18.62
CA GLU A 5 -14.50 -27.67 -18.03
C GLU A 5 -14.74 -26.32 -17.37
N PHE A 6 -13.68 -25.75 -16.76
CA PHE A 6 -13.74 -24.42 -16.15
C PHE A 6 -14.01 -23.33 -17.19
N VAL A 7 -13.31 -23.38 -18.34
CA VAL A 7 -13.48 -22.40 -19.42
C VAL A 7 -14.87 -22.50 -20.06
N LYS A 8 -15.46 -23.70 -20.19
CA LYS A 8 -16.82 -23.86 -20.72
C LYS A 8 -17.90 -23.31 -19.77
N LYS A 9 -17.73 -23.46 -18.47
CA LYS A 9 -18.68 -22.91 -17.49
C LYS A 9 -18.61 -21.38 -17.37
N SER A 10 -17.45 -20.79 -17.59
CA SER A 10 -17.29 -19.32 -17.62
C SER A 10 -17.92 -18.68 -18.86
N ALA A 11 -17.90 -19.37 -20.00
CA ALA A 11 -18.55 -18.90 -21.24
C ALA A 11 -20.09 -18.99 -21.20
N ALA A 12 -20.65 -19.94 -20.44
CA ALA A 12 -22.10 -20.11 -20.29
C ALA A 12 -22.75 -19.06 -19.36
N ALA A 13 -21.98 -18.49 -18.43
CA ALA A 13 -22.48 -17.44 -17.54
C ALA A 13 -22.60 -16.06 -18.21
N ALA A 14 -21.94 -15.85 -19.36
CA ALA A 14 -22.01 -14.59 -20.11
C ALA A 14 -23.22 -14.49 -21.07
N ALA A 15 -23.95 -15.58 -21.28
CA ALA A 15 -25.06 -15.61 -22.23
C ALA A 15 -26.47 -15.44 -21.62
N ALA A 16 -26.60 -15.23 -20.33
CA ALA A 16 -27.89 -15.15 -19.61
C ALA A 16 -28.30 -13.73 -19.18
N VAL A 17 -27.77 -12.69 -19.79
CA VAL A 17 -28.25 -11.29 -19.59
C VAL A 17 -28.79 -10.77 -20.92
N GLY A 18 -30.00 -11.20 -21.23
CA GLY A 18 -30.77 -10.68 -22.33
C GLY A 18 -32.23 -10.60 -21.99
N THR A 19 -32.77 -9.38 -22.06
CA THR A 19 -34.17 -8.95 -22.00
C THR A 19 -34.67 -8.41 -20.66
N VAL A 20 -34.39 -7.12 -20.41
CA VAL A 20 -35.29 -6.25 -19.66
C VAL A 20 -35.51 -4.97 -20.50
N GLY A 21 -36.72 -4.69 -20.70
CA GLY A 21 -37.55 -3.59 -21.21
C GLY A 21 -36.88 -2.38 -21.87
N THR A 22 -37.33 -2.12 -23.08
CA THR A 22 -37.22 -0.87 -23.83
C THR A 22 -37.97 0.28 -23.17
N ALA A 23 -37.38 1.00 -22.25
CA ALA A 23 -37.79 2.36 -21.88
C ALA A 23 -36.54 3.09 -21.36
N GLY A 24 -35.96 3.97 -22.16
CA GLY A 24 -34.81 4.78 -21.79
C GLY A 24 -33.67 4.87 -22.82
N ALA A 25 -33.93 4.50 -24.07
CA ALA A 25 -32.87 4.45 -25.12
C ALA A 25 -32.57 5.81 -25.78
N SER A 26 -33.09 6.93 -25.26
CA SER A 26 -32.93 8.25 -25.93
C SER A 26 -31.84 9.16 -25.38
N GLU A 27 -31.25 8.85 -24.19
CA GLU A 27 -30.25 9.76 -23.59
C GLU A 27 -28.82 9.24 -23.63
N VAL A 28 -28.57 8.00 -24.05
CA VAL A 28 -27.20 7.41 -24.05
C VAL A 28 -26.47 7.58 -25.40
N ARG A 29 -27.12 8.17 -26.42
CA ARG A 29 -26.57 8.23 -27.78
C ARG A 29 -25.71 9.47 -28.12
N ALA A 30 -25.48 10.36 -27.17
CA ALA A 30 -24.70 11.60 -27.37
C ALA A 30 -23.24 11.54 -26.83
N ALA A 31 -22.76 10.38 -26.35
CA ALA A 31 -21.45 10.26 -25.69
C ALA A 31 -20.40 9.43 -26.45
N THR A 32 -20.55 9.26 -27.78
CA THR A 32 -19.59 8.47 -28.58
C THR A 32 -18.90 9.28 -29.69
N GLU A 33 -18.50 10.49 -29.37
CA GLU A 33 -17.40 11.14 -30.11
C GLU A 33 -16.23 11.27 -29.12
N GLY A 34 -15.13 10.55 -29.44
CA GLY A 34 -13.90 10.26 -28.71
C GLY A 34 -13.21 11.38 -27.92
N GLY A 35 -13.89 12.09 -27.06
CA GLY A 35 -13.32 13.04 -26.12
C GLY A 35 -13.29 12.48 -24.70
N ILE A 36 -12.18 12.66 -23.98
CA ILE A 36 -12.10 12.41 -22.56
C ILE A 36 -13.23 13.22 -21.87
N PRO A 37 -14.17 12.57 -21.13
CA PRO A 37 -15.28 13.27 -20.50
C PRO A 37 -14.78 14.39 -19.58
N THR A 38 -15.41 15.56 -19.63
CA THR A 38 -15.06 16.69 -18.78
C THR A 38 -15.20 16.33 -17.29
N PRO A 39 -14.50 17.03 -16.37
CA PRO A 39 -14.64 16.80 -14.93
C PRO A 39 -16.10 16.89 -14.45
N GLU A 40 -16.94 17.72 -15.10
CA GLU A 40 -18.37 17.86 -14.78
C GLU A 40 -19.20 16.66 -15.27
N ALA A 41 -18.91 16.13 -16.46
CA ALA A 41 -19.57 14.92 -16.96
C ALA A 41 -19.21 13.68 -16.11
N ARG A 42 -18.03 13.70 -15.44
CA ARG A 42 -17.60 12.65 -14.50
C ARG A 42 -18.34 12.72 -13.16
N ARG A 43 -18.72 13.91 -12.70
CA ARG A 43 -19.51 14.12 -11.46
C ARG A 43 -20.97 13.68 -11.59
N ALA A 44 -21.48 13.55 -12.81
CA ALA A 44 -22.85 13.09 -13.07
C ALA A 44 -23.03 11.57 -12.98
N THR A 45 -21.96 10.78 -12.85
CA THR A 45 -22.06 9.36 -12.52
C THR A 45 -22.32 9.23 -11.03
N ALA A 46 -23.47 8.69 -10.65
CA ALA A 46 -23.80 8.40 -9.25
C ALA A 46 -22.62 7.65 -8.60
N ARG A 47 -22.19 8.13 -7.42
CA ARG A 47 -21.13 7.49 -6.61
C ARG A 47 -21.42 5.99 -6.51
N ARG A 48 -20.48 5.16 -6.90
CA ARG A 48 -20.68 3.70 -6.86
C ARG A 48 -20.71 3.20 -5.43
N GLU A 49 -21.43 2.11 -5.20
CA GLU A 49 -21.34 1.39 -3.94
C GLU A 49 -19.90 0.99 -3.67
N PRO A 50 -19.45 1.07 -2.41
CA PRO A 50 -18.12 0.66 -2.02
C PRO A 50 -17.84 -0.79 -2.40
N PHE A 51 -16.60 -1.09 -2.77
CA PHE A 51 -16.15 -2.46 -2.90
C PHE A 51 -16.32 -3.21 -1.58
N ALA A 52 -16.65 -4.51 -1.65
CA ALA A 52 -16.78 -5.36 -0.47
C ALA A 52 -15.43 -5.59 0.24
N ALA A 53 -14.31 -5.58 -0.51
CA ALA A 53 -12.96 -5.61 0.03
C ALA A 53 -12.35 -4.20 0.03
N ASP A 54 -11.44 -3.98 0.96
CA ASP A 54 -10.81 -2.69 1.16
C ASP A 54 -9.55 -2.55 0.29
N PHE A 55 -9.76 -2.35 -0.99
CA PHE A 55 -8.67 -2.13 -1.95
C PHE A 55 -8.06 -0.74 -1.77
N ALA A 56 -6.72 -0.66 -1.79
CA ALA A 56 -5.95 0.56 -1.61
C ALA A 56 -5.05 0.82 -2.84
N PRO A 57 -5.55 1.48 -3.89
CA PRO A 57 -4.72 1.85 -5.04
C PRO A 57 -3.71 2.94 -4.68
N HIS A 58 -2.61 3.02 -5.46
CA HIS A 58 -1.60 4.08 -5.34
C HIS A 58 -1.96 5.34 -6.15
N PHE A 59 -1.40 6.47 -5.76
CA PHE A 59 -1.36 7.63 -6.62
C PHE A 59 -0.65 7.32 -7.96
N GLY A 60 -1.17 7.88 -9.03
CA GLY A 60 -0.69 7.65 -10.39
C GLY A 60 -1.44 6.57 -11.17
N MET A 61 -2.03 5.57 -10.51
CA MET A 61 -2.81 4.52 -11.18
C MET A 61 -4.02 5.10 -11.96
N PHE A 62 -4.61 6.17 -11.46
CA PHE A 62 -5.77 6.83 -12.07
C PHE A 62 -5.45 8.25 -12.58
N ARG A 63 -4.18 8.56 -12.85
CA ARG A 63 -3.75 9.89 -13.32
C ARG A 63 -4.50 10.32 -14.57
N ALA A 64 -4.70 9.41 -15.53
CA ALA A 64 -5.41 9.71 -16.77
C ALA A 64 -6.90 10.10 -16.56
N LEU A 65 -7.51 9.72 -15.43
CA LEU A 65 -8.91 9.93 -15.12
C LEU A 65 -9.12 10.95 -13.99
N GLY A 66 -8.29 10.92 -12.96
CA GLY A 66 -8.34 11.82 -11.79
C GLY A 66 -7.46 13.06 -11.93
N GLY A 67 -6.61 13.15 -12.98
CA GLY A 67 -5.64 14.23 -13.15
C GLY A 67 -4.35 14.02 -12.38
N ASP A 68 -3.45 15.01 -12.44
CA ASP A 68 -2.14 14.95 -11.76
C ASP A 68 -2.24 15.29 -10.27
N ASP A 69 -3.25 16.04 -9.87
CA ASP A 69 -3.44 16.41 -8.48
C ASP A 69 -3.86 15.19 -7.62
N PRO A 70 -3.15 14.91 -6.49
CA PRO A 70 -3.52 13.84 -5.57
C PRO A 70 -4.97 13.89 -5.09
N VAL A 71 -5.50 15.07 -4.80
CA VAL A 71 -6.89 15.21 -4.34
C VAL A 71 -7.89 14.84 -5.44
N GLY A 72 -7.65 15.23 -6.69
CA GLY A 72 -8.47 14.83 -7.83
C GLY A 72 -8.48 13.31 -8.05
N GLN A 73 -7.32 12.64 -7.84
CA GLN A 73 -7.24 11.17 -7.89
C GLN A 73 -8.03 10.52 -6.76
N LEU A 74 -7.96 11.05 -5.53
CA LEU A 74 -8.77 10.56 -4.39
C LEU A 74 -10.26 10.69 -4.65
N GLU A 75 -10.71 11.84 -5.20
CA GLU A 75 -12.10 12.05 -5.57
C GLU A 75 -12.57 11.02 -6.60
N PHE A 76 -11.76 10.79 -7.63
CA PHE A 76 -12.05 9.75 -8.63
C PHE A 76 -12.11 8.35 -8.01
N MET A 77 -11.12 7.97 -7.17
CA MET A 77 -11.11 6.68 -6.48
C MET A 77 -12.35 6.47 -5.62
N ALA A 78 -12.74 7.50 -4.85
CA ALA A 78 -13.94 7.44 -4.01
C ALA A 78 -15.23 7.29 -4.83
N ASP A 79 -15.33 7.99 -5.97
CA ASP A 79 -16.49 7.94 -6.85
C ASP A 79 -16.70 6.56 -7.49
N ILE A 80 -15.60 5.84 -7.79
CA ILE A 80 -15.68 4.48 -8.34
C ILE A 80 -15.72 3.37 -7.28
N GLY A 81 -15.72 3.72 -5.98
CA GLY A 81 -16.00 2.78 -4.88
C GLY A 81 -14.84 2.42 -3.99
N PHE A 82 -13.62 2.93 -4.21
CA PHE A 82 -12.50 2.72 -3.29
C PHE A 82 -12.71 3.46 -1.96
N ARG A 83 -12.21 2.86 -0.88
CA ARG A 83 -12.29 3.41 0.49
C ARG A 83 -10.92 3.49 1.18
N SER A 84 -9.87 3.11 0.49
CA SER A 84 -8.50 3.19 0.99
C SER A 84 -7.56 3.69 -0.09
N LEU A 85 -6.42 4.19 0.33
CA LEU A 85 -5.28 4.61 -0.48
C LEU A 85 -4.02 4.02 0.11
N GLU A 86 -3.08 3.62 -0.72
CA GLU A 86 -1.70 3.34 -0.34
C GLU A 86 -0.77 4.38 -0.98
N ASP A 87 0.22 4.85 -0.24
CA ASP A 87 1.21 5.79 -0.79
C ASP A 87 2.59 5.58 -0.16
N ASN A 88 3.42 4.80 -0.82
CA ASN A 88 4.80 4.53 -0.37
C ASN A 88 5.64 5.79 -0.20
N GLY A 89 5.31 6.85 -0.92
CA GLY A 89 5.99 8.15 -0.86
C GLY A 89 5.48 9.11 0.21
N MET A 90 4.50 8.75 1.01
CA MET A 90 3.82 9.66 1.94
C MET A 90 4.79 10.37 2.91
N ALA A 91 5.76 9.66 3.48
CA ALA A 91 6.73 10.23 4.40
C ALA A 91 7.60 11.32 3.76
N GLY A 92 7.88 11.23 2.46
CA GLY A 92 8.66 12.21 1.69
C GLY A 92 7.87 13.43 1.22
N ARG A 93 6.54 13.45 1.37
CA ARG A 93 5.72 14.60 1.01
C ARG A 93 5.89 15.74 2.02
N SER A 94 5.70 16.98 1.59
CA SER A 94 5.65 18.11 2.52
C SER A 94 4.51 17.96 3.52
N VAL A 95 4.68 18.51 4.73
CA VAL A 95 3.63 18.50 5.77
C VAL A 95 2.30 19.06 5.24
N ALA A 96 2.36 20.16 4.50
CA ALA A 96 1.18 20.79 3.92
C ALA A 96 0.46 19.85 2.92
N GLU A 97 1.20 19.07 2.14
CA GLU A 97 0.62 18.10 1.21
C GLU A 97 0.05 16.89 1.93
N GLN A 98 0.73 16.35 2.95
CA GLN A 98 0.22 15.30 3.81
C GLN A 98 -1.12 15.71 4.45
N GLU A 99 -1.21 16.90 5.00
CA GLU A 99 -2.44 17.44 5.57
C GLU A 99 -3.55 17.66 4.54
N ARG A 100 -3.19 18.11 3.34
CA ARG A 100 -4.16 18.29 2.23
C ARG A 100 -4.77 16.95 1.81
N ILE A 101 -3.92 15.92 1.68
CA ILE A 101 -4.35 14.55 1.38
C ILE A 101 -5.21 13.99 2.52
N ALA A 102 -4.79 14.16 3.77
CA ALA A 102 -5.52 13.70 4.95
C ALA A 102 -6.94 14.29 5.02
N ARG A 103 -7.07 15.62 4.85
CA ARG A 103 -8.38 16.29 4.81
C ARG A 103 -9.27 15.79 3.66
N ALA A 104 -8.67 15.49 2.50
CA ALA A 104 -9.42 14.94 1.38
C ALA A 104 -9.90 13.52 1.67
N MET A 105 -9.04 12.64 2.23
CA MET A 105 -9.43 11.29 2.64
C MET A 105 -10.55 11.31 3.68
N GLU A 106 -10.45 12.14 4.72
CA GLU A 106 -11.48 12.31 5.74
C GLU A 106 -12.84 12.71 5.12
N ARG A 107 -12.85 13.76 4.29
CA ARG A 107 -14.05 14.23 3.58
C ARG A 107 -14.67 13.15 2.69
N LEU A 108 -13.87 12.30 2.08
CA LEU A 108 -14.31 11.23 1.16
C LEU A 108 -14.64 9.92 1.87
N GLY A 109 -14.39 9.81 3.19
CA GLY A 109 -14.53 8.57 3.95
C GLY A 109 -13.53 7.51 3.53
N MET A 110 -12.31 7.91 3.13
CA MET A 110 -11.21 7.03 2.77
C MET A 110 -10.22 6.88 3.92
N ARG A 111 -9.49 5.77 3.92
CA ARG A 111 -8.46 5.44 4.93
C ARG A 111 -7.08 5.39 4.29
N MET A 112 -6.07 5.75 5.08
CA MET A 112 -4.68 5.45 4.72
C MET A 112 -4.41 3.95 4.95
N GLY A 113 -3.86 3.28 3.96
CA GLY A 113 -3.30 1.94 4.06
C GLY A 113 -1.88 1.98 4.64
N VAL A 114 -0.89 1.51 3.88
CA VAL A 114 0.51 1.58 4.28
C VAL A 114 1.24 2.75 3.62
N PHE A 115 2.32 3.19 4.25
CA PHE A 115 3.37 4.03 3.67
C PHE A 115 4.73 3.49 4.11
N VAL A 116 5.80 3.78 3.38
CA VAL A 116 7.15 3.35 3.77
C VAL A 116 7.67 4.24 4.90
N ALA A 117 8.05 3.61 6.03
CA ALA A 117 8.41 4.30 7.28
C ALA A 117 9.81 4.91 7.27
N HIS A 118 10.71 4.42 6.43
CA HIS A 118 12.12 4.75 6.46
C HIS A 118 12.76 4.65 5.07
N THR A 119 13.98 5.14 4.94
CA THR A 119 14.79 4.97 3.72
C THR A 119 15.14 3.51 3.50
N ILE A 120 14.72 2.92 2.38
CA ILE A 120 15.06 1.55 2.01
C ILE A 120 16.45 1.54 1.34
N HIS A 121 17.40 0.83 1.93
CA HIS A 121 18.74 0.64 1.40
C HIS A 121 18.77 -0.57 0.44
N TRP A 122 18.57 -0.31 -0.84
CA TRP A 122 18.41 -1.34 -1.87
C TRP A 122 19.69 -2.09 -2.22
N ARG A 123 20.87 -1.52 -1.99
CA ARG A 123 22.15 -2.04 -2.47
C ARG A 123 23.24 -2.11 -1.41
N GLU A 124 22.98 -1.65 -0.22
CA GLU A 124 23.94 -1.63 0.89
C GLU A 124 23.31 -2.17 2.17
N PRO A 125 24.13 -2.87 2.98
CA PRO A 125 23.66 -3.36 4.27
C PRO A 125 23.19 -2.22 5.16
N ASN A 126 22.02 -2.41 5.77
CA ASN A 126 21.47 -1.51 6.79
C ASN A 126 21.22 -2.28 8.08
N LEU A 127 19.97 -2.66 8.39
CA LEU A 127 19.64 -3.34 9.66
C LEU A 127 20.36 -4.68 9.82
N ALA A 128 20.64 -5.36 8.71
CA ALA A 128 21.37 -6.62 8.68
C ALA A 128 22.87 -6.48 9.05
N SER A 129 23.45 -5.29 8.96
CA SER A 129 24.88 -5.08 9.23
C SER A 129 25.26 -5.14 10.71
N GLY A 130 24.33 -4.83 11.61
CA GLY A 130 24.60 -4.64 13.04
C GLY A 130 25.31 -3.33 13.38
N ASP A 131 25.45 -2.42 12.41
CA ASP A 131 26.03 -1.09 12.61
C ASP A 131 25.09 -0.22 13.46
N GLU A 132 25.58 0.23 14.61
CA GLU A 132 24.79 1.03 15.56
C GLU A 132 24.38 2.38 14.98
N ALA A 133 25.24 3.03 14.20
CA ALA A 133 24.90 4.32 13.61
C ALA A 133 23.76 4.20 12.60
N LYS A 134 23.77 3.16 11.75
CA LYS A 134 22.69 2.87 10.82
C LYS A 134 21.39 2.48 11.53
N ARG A 135 21.49 1.80 12.65
CA ARG A 135 20.31 1.50 13.49
C ARG A 135 19.71 2.77 14.07
N GLU A 136 20.52 3.66 14.61
CA GLU A 136 20.01 4.94 15.16
C GLU A 136 19.40 5.84 14.08
N GLU A 137 19.96 5.85 12.87
CA GLU A 137 19.36 6.53 11.71
C GLU A 137 17.97 5.96 11.41
N PHE A 138 17.85 4.63 11.29
CA PHE A 138 16.57 3.96 11.11
C PHE A 138 15.57 4.29 12.23
N LEU A 139 15.98 4.27 13.50
CA LEU A 139 15.10 4.57 14.62
C LEU A 139 14.68 6.04 14.64
N ALA A 140 15.52 6.95 14.17
CA ALA A 140 15.14 8.36 14.00
C ALA A 140 14.06 8.53 12.93
N GLU A 141 14.16 7.80 11.81
CA GLU A 141 13.13 7.77 10.77
C GLU A 141 11.81 7.15 11.27
N ILE A 142 11.87 6.07 12.06
CA ILE A 142 10.69 5.48 12.71
C ILE A 142 10.00 6.50 13.65
N ARG A 143 10.76 7.26 14.44
CA ARG A 143 10.18 8.34 15.28
C ARG A 143 9.50 9.41 14.42
N ALA A 144 10.13 9.83 13.32
CA ALA A 144 9.53 10.79 12.39
C ALA A 144 8.26 10.26 11.73
N SER A 145 8.21 8.96 11.43
CA SER A 145 7.05 8.27 10.85
C SER A 145 5.83 8.25 11.76
N VAL A 146 6.00 8.33 13.09
CA VAL A 146 4.89 8.49 14.05
C VAL A 146 4.10 9.78 13.76
N ASP A 147 4.80 10.89 13.46
CA ASP A 147 4.15 12.15 13.15
C ASP A 147 3.46 12.13 11.79
N VAL A 148 4.03 11.42 10.81
CA VAL A 148 3.39 11.19 9.51
C VAL A 148 2.11 10.37 9.70
N ALA A 149 2.20 9.23 10.39
CA ALA A 149 1.04 8.36 10.66
C ALA A 149 -0.10 9.12 11.34
N ARG A 150 0.22 9.94 12.35
CA ARG A 150 -0.76 10.79 13.05
C ARG A 150 -1.43 11.78 12.11
N ARG A 151 -0.66 12.42 11.22
CA ARG A 151 -1.16 13.40 10.26
C ARG A 151 -2.13 12.81 9.24
N VAL A 152 -1.82 11.61 8.72
CA VAL A 152 -2.64 10.96 7.69
C VAL A 152 -3.57 9.88 8.23
N ASN A 153 -3.67 9.75 9.56
CA ASN A 153 -4.48 8.73 10.26
C ASN A 153 -4.15 7.31 9.79
N ALA A 154 -2.86 6.99 9.63
CA ALA A 154 -2.38 5.67 9.29
C ALA A 154 -2.19 4.82 10.56
N THR A 155 -2.38 3.50 10.41
CA THR A 155 -2.08 2.51 11.47
C THR A 155 -0.86 1.68 11.09
N TRP A 156 -0.65 1.43 9.80
CA TRP A 156 0.39 0.55 9.30
C TRP A 156 1.45 1.32 8.52
N MET A 157 2.69 0.84 8.62
CA MET A 157 3.82 1.36 7.85
C MET A 157 4.73 0.22 7.42
N THR A 158 5.19 0.25 6.17
CA THR A 158 6.08 -0.76 5.60
C THR A 158 7.51 -0.58 6.10
N VAL A 159 8.14 -1.68 6.50
CA VAL A 159 9.55 -1.76 6.86
C VAL A 159 10.23 -2.86 6.05
N VAL A 160 11.31 -2.49 5.36
CA VAL A 160 12.18 -3.41 4.60
C VAL A 160 13.58 -3.38 5.23
N PRO A 161 14.12 -4.50 5.77
CA PRO A 161 15.39 -4.54 6.50
C PRO A 161 16.63 -4.15 5.69
N GLY A 162 16.50 -3.98 4.38
CA GLY A 162 17.58 -3.59 3.47
C GLY A 162 18.38 -4.77 2.93
N HIS A 163 19.58 -4.48 2.44
CA HIS A 163 20.45 -5.45 1.76
C HIS A 163 21.24 -6.33 2.75
N VAL A 164 21.62 -7.55 2.33
CA VAL A 164 22.50 -8.43 3.10
C VAL A 164 23.91 -7.86 3.23
N ASP A 165 24.60 -8.17 4.33
CA ASP A 165 26.04 -7.97 4.44
C ASP A 165 26.77 -9.29 4.10
N LEU A 166 27.37 -9.34 2.92
CA LEU A 166 28.09 -10.54 2.44
C LEU A 166 29.32 -10.92 3.27
N ARG A 167 29.74 -10.07 4.21
CA ARG A 167 30.87 -10.33 5.13
C ARG A 167 30.44 -11.04 6.42
N GLN A 168 29.12 -11.19 6.65
CA GLN A 168 28.57 -11.78 7.85
C GLN A 168 27.71 -13.01 7.54
N HIS A 169 27.71 -13.97 8.48
CA HIS A 169 26.78 -15.09 8.41
C HIS A 169 25.33 -14.61 8.58
N ILE A 170 24.40 -15.25 7.87
CA ILE A 170 22.98 -14.83 7.82
C ILE A 170 22.30 -14.84 9.21
N ASP A 171 22.73 -15.75 10.10
CA ASP A 171 22.15 -15.86 11.43
C ASP A 171 22.48 -14.65 12.31
N PHE A 172 23.71 -14.12 12.21
CA PHE A 172 24.08 -12.86 12.89
C PHE A 172 23.28 -11.68 12.33
N GLN A 173 23.12 -11.62 11.01
CA GLN A 173 22.31 -10.59 10.37
C GLN A 173 20.86 -10.63 10.85
N THR A 174 20.31 -11.84 11.02
CA THR A 174 18.96 -12.03 11.57
C THR A 174 18.85 -11.49 12.99
N ALA A 175 19.85 -11.75 13.84
CA ALA A 175 19.87 -11.21 15.22
C ALA A 175 19.92 -9.68 15.23
N HIS A 176 20.73 -9.05 14.35
CA HIS A 176 20.81 -7.60 14.22
C HIS A 176 19.49 -6.97 13.75
N VAL A 177 18.82 -7.61 12.78
CA VAL A 177 17.50 -7.16 12.32
C VAL A 177 16.47 -7.26 13.45
N VAL A 178 16.40 -8.39 14.16
CA VAL A 178 15.48 -8.57 15.31
C VAL A 178 15.70 -7.49 16.37
N GLU A 179 16.96 -7.20 16.72
CA GLU A 179 17.29 -6.15 17.69
C GLU A 179 16.80 -4.78 17.25
N SER A 180 17.04 -4.42 15.97
CA SER A 180 16.59 -3.14 15.42
C SER A 180 15.07 -3.01 15.41
N LEU A 181 14.36 -4.09 15.06
CA LEU A 181 12.90 -4.10 15.03
C LEU A 181 12.27 -4.10 16.42
N ARG A 182 12.91 -4.70 17.43
CA ARG A 182 12.46 -4.57 18.84
C ARG A 182 12.47 -3.13 19.31
N ARG A 183 13.58 -2.41 19.08
CA ARG A 183 13.68 -0.98 19.42
C ARG A 183 12.67 -0.14 18.62
N ALA A 184 12.41 -0.47 17.37
CA ALA A 184 11.37 0.18 16.58
C ALA A 184 9.96 -0.09 17.15
N ALA A 185 9.68 -1.32 17.57
CA ALA A 185 8.41 -1.68 18.21
C ALA A 185 8.17 -0.88 19.51
N GLU A 186 9.20 -0.71 20.34
CA GLU A 186 9.13 0.12 21.56
C GLU A 186 8.72 1.58 21.26
N ILE A 187 9.08 2.11 20.08
CA ILE A 187 8.68 3.44 19.63
C ILE A 187 7.22 3.44 19.15
N LEU A 188 6.79 2.40 18.45
CA LEU A 188 5.49 2.36 17.78
C LEU A 188 4.33 1.94 18.69
N GLU A 189 4.58 1.01 19.63
CA GLU A 189 3.55 0.47 20.55
C GLU A 189 2.76 1.52 21.32
N PRO A 190 3.40 2.55 21.92
CA PRO A 190 2.67 3.58 22.67
C PRO A 190 1.68 4.38 21.81
N HIS A 191 1.84 4.33 20.48
CA HIS A 191 1.00 5.04 19.51
C HIS A 191 -0.02 4.12 18.84
N GLY A 192 -0.04 2.82 19.16
CA GLY A 192 -0.90 1.84 18.49
C GLY A 192 -0.54 1.63 17.00
N LEU A 193 0.69 1.97 16.61
CA LEU A 193 1.18 1.84 15.24
C LEU A 193 1.83 0.48 15.02
N VAL A 194 1.76 -0.02 13.79
CA VAL A 194 2.25 -1.34 13.41
C VAL A 194 3.18 -1.23 12.20
N MET A 195 4.43 -1.64 12.37
CA MET A 195 5.29 -1.91 11.23
C MET A 195 4.94 -3.25 10.61
N VAL A 196 4.82 -3.29 9.29
CA VAL A 196 4.60 -4.50 8.51
C VAL A 196 5.85 -4.81 7.71
N LEU A 197 6.45 -5.98 7.96
CA LEU A 197 7.66 -6.42 7.28
C LEU A 197 7.29 -6.94 5.90
N GLU A 198 7.89 -6.38 4.87
CA GLU A 198 7.66 -6.77 3.48
C GLU A 198 8.78 -7.66 2.96
N PRO A 199 8.54 -8.98 2.77
CA PRO A 199 9.42 -9.84 2.04
C PRO A 199 9.36 -9.54 0.55
N LEU A 200 10.52 -9.29 -0.06
CA LEU A 200 10.60 -8.95 -1.48
C LEU A 200 11.27 -10.07 -2.27
N ASN A 201 10.68 -10.42 -3.43
CA ASN A 201 11.19 -11.51 -4.24
C ASN A 201 12.62 -11.22 -4.75
N PRO A 202 13.53 -12.22 -4.72
CA PRO A 202 14.94 -12.01 -5.05
C PRO A 202 15.20 -11.83 -6.55
N ARG A 203 14.21 -12.03 -7.41
CA ARG A 203 14.34 -11.87 -8.85
C ARG A 203 14.39 -10.40 -9.23
N ASP A 204 13.47 -9.61 -8.68
CA ASP A 204 13.33 -8.19 -8.98
C ASP A 204 14.05 -7.31 -7.95
N HIS A 205 14.28 -7.87 -6.74
CA HIS A 205 14.98 -7.23 -5.63
C HIS A 205 16.20 -8.06 -5.16
N PRO A 206 17.21 -8.25 -6.03
CA PRO A 206 18.36 -9.09 -5.69
C PRO A 206 19.18 -8.52 -4.54
N GLY A 207 19.61 -9.38 -3.62
CA GLY A 207 20.48 -9.01 -2.51
C GLY A 207 19.76 -8.48 -1.27
N LEU A 208 18.44 -8.33 -1.28
CA LEU A 208 17.73 -7.97 -0.05
C LEU A 208 17.77 -9.10 0.98
N PHE A 209 17.79 -8.72 2.26
CA PHE A 209 17.87 -9.64 3.38
C PHE A 209 16.58 -10.44 3.54
N LEU A 210 15.42 -9.79 3.53
CA LEU A 210 14.11 -10.42 3.75
C LEU A 210 13.49 -10.86 2.41
N LYS A 211 13.37 -12.20 2.22
CA LYS A 211 13.01 -12.78 0.91
C LYS A 211 11.71 -13.57 0.89
N GLY A 212 11.15 -13.89 2.05
CA GLY A 212 9.95 -14.73 2.06
C GLY A 212 9.23 -14.75 3.40
N ILE A 213 7.96 -15.12 3.34
CA ILE A 213 7.04 -15.16 4.49
C ILE A 213 7.55 -16.03 5.65
N PRO A 214 8.14 -17.23 5.44
CA PRO A 214 8.66 -18.03 6.57
C PRO A 214 9.75 -17.30 7.35
N GLN A 215 10.64 -16.55 6.68
CA GLN A 215 11.68 -15.76 7.32
C GLN A 215 11.04 -14.57 8.10
N ALA A 216 10.11 -13.85 7.50
CA ALA A 216 9.37 -12.77 8.16
C ALA A 216 8.63 -13.28 9.40
N PHE A 217 8.00 -14.46 9.32
CA PHE A 217 7.31 -15.09 10.45
C PHE A 217 8.27 -15.35 11.61
N GLN A 218 9.45 -15.94 11.35
CA GLN A 218 10.45 -16.19 12.38
C GLN A 218 10.93 -14.88 13.04
N ILE A 219 11.15 -13.84 12.25
CA ILE A 219 11.57 -12.53 12.75
C ILE A 219 10.45 -11.89 13.60
N CYS A 220 9.22 -11.86 13.13
CA CYS A 220 8.09 -11.34 13.91
C CYS A 220 7.90 -12.09 15.23
N ARG A 221 8.05 -13.43 15.21
CA ARG A 221 8.03 -14.25 16.44
C ARG A 221 9.18 -13.93 17.39
N ALA A 222 10.37 -13.65 16.87
CA ALA A 222 11.53 -13.28 17.67
C ALA A 222 11.43 -11.86 18.22
N VAL A 223 10.84 -10.91 17.48
CA VAL A 223 10.55 -9.53 17.95
C VAL A 223 9.53 -9.58 19.09
N ASP A 224 8.52 -10.43 18.99
CA ASP A 224 7.48 -10.68 19.99
C ASP A 224 6.71 -9.42 20.41
N SER A 225 6.27 -8.63 19.40
CA SER A 225 5.54 -7.38 19.61
C SER A 225 4.25 -7.33 18.78
N PRO A 226 3.15 -6.76 19.30
CA PRO A 226 1.96 -6.47 18.51
C PRO A 226 2.22 -5.44 17.40
N ALA A 227 3.24 -4.59 17.56
CA ALA A 227 3.65 -3.57 16.59
C ALA A 227 4.51 -4.10 15.44
N CYS A 228 4.76 -5.44 15.36
CA CYS A 228 5.53 -6.06 14.28
C CYS A 228 4.72 -7.18 13.63
N LYS A 229 4.33 -6.99 12.36
CA LYS A 229 3.52 -7.93 11.57
C LYS A 229 4.15 -8.14 10.20
N ILE A 230 3.50 -8.94 9.37
CA ILE A 230 3.95 -9.26 8.01
C ILE A 230 3.02 -8.56 7.02
N LEU A 231 3.60 -7.96 5.99
CA LEU A 231 2.92 -7.62 4.75
C LEU A 231 3.10 -8.81 3.80
N ASP A 232 2.00 -9.40 3.36
CA ASP A 232 2.02 -10.52 2.40
C ASP A 232 1.80 -9.96 1.00
N ASP A 233 2.90 -9.72 0.29
CA ASP A 233 2.89 -9.34 -1.12
C ASP A 233 2.95 -10.59 -1.98
N LEU A 234 1.89 -10.82 -2.76
CA LEU A 234 1.75 -11.96 -3.67
C LEU A 234 2.43 -11.74 -5.04
N TYR A 235 3.22 -10.70 -5.17
CA TYR A 235 3.97 -10.30 -6.36
C TYR A 235 4.92 -11.37 -6.91
#